data_5c6f8ebd8d6624e0b24ae880c788ba58
#
_entry.id   5c6f8ebd8d6624e0b24ae880c788ba58
#
_cell.length_a   1.000
_cell.length_b   1.000
_cell.length_c   1.000
_cell.angle_alpha   90.00
_cell.angle_beta   90.00
_cell.angle_gamma   90.00
#
_symmetry.space_group_name_H-M   'P 1'
#
loop_
_entity.id
_entity.type
_entity.pdbx_description
1 polymer ?
#
loop_
_entity_poly.entity_id
_entity_poly.type
_entity_poly.pdbx_seq_one_letter_code
_entity_poly.pdbx_strand_id
1 'polypeptide(L)'
;MEDYRAEVVGGALCGIELWQMCALPSLLSSCSTWVEITTQAIELAEQIQLDFLRSLFKVPKSCGRAALRSESGILGIRYQIMKEKLLLVFHIRNLDDTALAKQIYTQQLKFDWPGPVRECRKICTELGIPDVTQVKATKQQFKTMVQEACRLLDERHLKENILQKDKLDTLKNEDCTRKSYINTMTLAE
;
A
#
# COMPACT_ATOMS: atom_id res chain seq x y z
N MET A 1 -32.36 -5.10 -14.31
CA MET A 1 -31.63 -4.44 -13.19
C MET A 1 -30.33 -5.19 -12.82
N GLU A 2 -30.28 -6.50 -12.94
CA GLU A 2 -29.06 -7.31 -12.70
C GLU A 2 -27.97 -7.02 -13.74
N ASP A 3 -28.30 -6.95 -15.00
CA ASP A 3 -27.36 -6.65 -16.10
C ASP A 3 -26.60 -5.33 -15.91
N TYR A 4 -27.30 -4.27 -15.48
CA TYR A 4 -26.68 -2.97 -15.23
C TYR A 4 -25.69 -2.99 -14.04
N ARG A 5 -25.98 -3.80 -13.03
CA ARG A 5 -25.08 -3.98 -11.88
C ARG A 5 -23.80 -4.72 -12.28
N ALA A 6 -23.91 -5.78 -13.07
CA ALA A 6 -22.77 -6.55 -13.56
C ALA A 6 -21.84 -5.70 -14.43
N GLU A 7 -22.39 -4.86 -15.30
CA GLU A 7 -21.63 -3.95 -16.16
C GLU A 7 -20.90 -2.86 -15.36
N VAL A 8 -21.55 -2.28 -14.35
CA VAL A 8 -20.94 -1.28 -13.46
C VAL A 8 -19.81 -1.87 -12.61
N VAL A 9 -20.00 -3.08 -12.07
CA VAL A 9 -19.00 -3.79 -11.28
C VAL A 9 -17.82 -4.21 -12.15
N GLY A 10 -18.07 -4.76 -13.34
CA GLY A 10 -17.02 -5.12 -14.29
C GLY A 10 -16.17 -3.91 -14.70
N GLY A 11 -16.81 -2.78 -14.95
CA GLY A 11 -16.11 -1.52 -15.24
C GLY A 11 -15.25 -1.01 -14.08
N ALA A 12 -15.74 -1.14 -12.85
CA ALA A 12 -14.99 -0.73 -11.65
C ALA A 12 -13.76 -1.62 -11.40
N LEU A 13 -13.89 -2.94 -11.57
CA LEU A 13 -12.78 -3.88 -11.47
C LEU A 13 -11.69 -3.58 -12.49
N CYS A 14 -12.07 -3.45 -13.76
CA CYS A 14 -11.14 -3.09 -14.83
C CYS A 14 -10.43 -1.75 -14.54
N GLY A 15 -11.16 -0.76 -14.02
CA GLY A 15 -10.57 0.52 -13.62
C GLY A 15 -9.55 0.38 -12.49
N ILE A 16 -9.82 -0.46 -11.48
CA ILE A 16 -8.89 -0.75 -10.38
C ILE A 16 -7.63 -1.45 -10.91
N GLU A 17 -7.78 -2.42 -11.81
CA GLU A 17 -6.64 -3.09 -12.44
C GLU A 17 -5.80 -2.12 -13.26
N LEU A 18 -6.42 -1.27 -14.08
CA LEU A 18 -5.71 -0.22 -14.83
C LEU A 18 -4.97 0.75 -13.91
N TRP A 19 -5.57 1.12 -12.78
CA TRP A 19 -4.87 1.92 -11.77
C TRP A 19 -3.62 1.21 -11.26
N GLN A 20 -3.74 -0.04 -10.87
CA GLN A 20 -2.63 -0.81 -10.31
C GLN A 20 -1.53 -1.11 -11.33
N MET A 21 -1.89 -1.34 -12.59
CA MET A 21 -0.95 -1.71 -13.65
C MET A 21 -0.28 -0.51 -14.32
N CYS A 22 -0.96 0.63 -14.43
CA CYS A 22 -0.51 1.77 -15.21
C CYS A 22 -0.27 3.02 -14.36
N ALA A 23 -1.30 3.50 -13.66
CA ALA A 23 -1.24 4.78 -12.98
C ALA A 23 -0.36 4.72 -11.71
N LEU A 24 -0.54 3.70 -10.88
CA LEU A 24 0.21 3.55 -9.64
C LEU A 24 1.72 3.39 -9.86
N PRO A 25 2.23 2.56 -10.78
CA PRO A 25 3.66 2.49 -11.07
C PRO A 25 4.24 3.80 -11.61
N SER A 26 3.47 4.54 -12.40
CA SER A 26 3.89 5.86 -12.90
C SER A 26 3.95 6.89 -11.77
N LEU A 27 2.94 6.94 -10.91
CA LEU A 27 2.87 7.83 -9.75
C LEU A 27 4.01 7.56 -8.75
N LEU A 28 4.31 6.29 -8.51
CA LEU A 28 5.33 5.85 -7.56
C LEU A 28 6.67 5.53 -8.23
N SER A 29 6.91 6.03 -9.42
CA SER A 29 8.18 5.82 -10.12
C SER A 29 9.35 6.23 -9.23
N SER A 30 10.29 5.30 -9.04
CA SER A 30 11.48 5.47 -8.18
C SER A 30 11.19 5.78 -6.70
N CYS A 31 9.97 5.60 -6.19
CA CYS A 31 9.62 5.90 -4.80
C CYS A 31 10.48 5.12 -3.77
N SER A 32 11.01 3.98 -4.17
CA SER A 32 11.92 3.17 -3.35
C SER A 32 13.24 3.88 -3.02
N THR A 33 13.65 4.85 -3.84
CA THR A 33 14.88 5.65 -3.64
C THR A 33 14.63 7.00 -2.94
N TRP A 34 13.36 7.38 -2.74
CA TRP A 34 13.03 8.63 -2.08
C TRP A 34 13.45 8.59 -0.61
N VAL A 35 14.30 9.50 -0.20
CA VAL A 35 14.73 9.67 1.20
C VAL A 35 13.89 10.79 1.82
N GLU A 36 13.43 10.58 3.06
CA GLU A 36 12.69 11.59 3.83
C GLU A 36 11.48 12.20 3.09
N ILE A 37 10.59 11.32 2.61
CA ILE A 37 9.34 11.77 1.98
C ILE A 37 8.53 12.57 3.01
N THR A 38 8.17 13.79 2.66
CA THR A 38 7.33 14.63 3.51
C THR A 38 5.91 14.06 3.60
N THR A 39 5.27 14.23 4.75
CA THR A 39 3.86 13.85 4.94
C THR A 39 2.97 14.49 3.87
N GLN A 40 3.25 15.74 3.51
CA GLN A 40 2.50 16.46 2.48
C GLN A 40 2.60 15.79 1.10
N ALA A 41 3.77 15.28 0.71
CA ALA A 41 3.93 14.57 -0.56
C ALA A 41 3.12 13.25 -0.58
N ILE A 42 3.10 12.53 0.54
CA ILE A 42 2.27 11.32 0.68
C ILE A 42 0.78 11.69 0.58
N GLU A 43 0.35 12.74 1.28
CA GLU A 43 -1.05 13.20 1.25
C GLU A 43 -1.50 13.61 -0.16
N LEU A 44 -0.65 14.30 -0.92
CA LEU A 44 -0.95 14.64 -2.31
C LEU A 44 -1.10 13.39 -3.20
N ALA A 45 -0.23 12.41 -3.05
CA ALA A 45 -0.32 11.16 -3.78
C ALA A 45 -1.56 10.35 -3.37
N GLU A 46 -1.91 10.33 -2.09
CA GLU A 46 -3.16 9.73 -1.61
C GLU A 46 -4.39 10.46 -2.14
N GLN A 47 -4.33 11.79 -2.27
CA GLN A 47 -5.43 12.56 -2.86
C GLN A 47 -5.67 12.20 -4.32
N ILE A 48 -4.61 12.00 -5.11
CA ILE A 48 -4.72 11.54 -6.51
C ILE A 48 -5.42 10.16 -6.56
N GLN A 49 -5.05 9.23 -5.68
CA GLN A 49 -5.70 7.93 -5.59
C GLN A 49 -7.19 8.06 -5.24
N LEU A 50 -7.53 8.92 -4.29
CA LEU A 50 -8.91 9.15 -3.88
C LEU A 50 -9.76 9.81 -4.96
N ASP A 51 -9.19 10.75 -5.72
CA ASP A 51 -9.90 11.42 -6.80
C ASP A 51 -10.15 10.46 -7.98
N PHE A 52 -9.20 9.57 -8.25
CA PHE A 52 -9.40 8.46 -9.18
C PHE A 52 -10.56 7.56 -8.71
N LEU A 53 -10.56 7.11 -7.44
CA LEU A 53 -11.63 6.27 -6.90
C LEU A 53 -12.99 6.95 -6.93
N ARG A 54 -13.06 8.24 -6.63
CA ARG A 54 -14.31 9.01 -6.73
C ARG A 54 -14.84 9.05 -8.16
N SER A 55 -13.96 9.26 -9.12
CA SER A 55 -14.32 9.24 -10.53
C SER A 55 -14.81 7.86 -10.97
N LEU A 56 -14.12 6.81 -10.55
CA LEU A 56 -14.44 5.43 -10.87
C LEU A 56 -15.81 5.00 -10.33
N PHE A 57 -16.07 5.30 -9.05
CA PHE A 57 -17.33 4.95 -8.38
C PHE A 57 -18.44 6.00 -8.60
N LYS A 58 -18.15 7.09 -9.32
CA LYS A 58 -19.09 8.20 -9.59
C LYS A 58 -19.69 8.77 -8.30
N VAL A 59 -18.90 8.89 -7.24
CA VAL A 59 -19.34 9.42 -5.95
C VAL A 59 -18.88 10.86 -5.72
N PRO A 60 -19.64 11.66 -4.95
CA PRO A 60 -19.31 13.06 -4.70
C PRO A 60 -18.04 13.20 -3.85
N LYS A 61 -17.41 14.40 -3.89
CA LYS A 61 -16.23 14.74 -3.10
C LYS A 61 -16.45 14.63 -1.58
N SER A 62 -17.69 14.71 -1.12
CA SER A 62 -18.08 14.54 0.28
C SER A 62 -17.99 13.08 0.77
N CYS A 63 -17.86 12.11 -0.13
CA CYS A 63 -17.70 10.72 0.25
C CYS A 63 -16.43 10.51 1.08
N GLY A 64 -16.57 9.80 2.19
CA GLY A 64 -15.50 9.58 3.16
C GLY A 64 -14.32 8.80 2.57
N ARG A 65 -13.11 9.28 2.82
CA ARG A 65 -11.86 8.60 2.35
C ARG A 65 -11.79 7.14 2.80
N ALA A 66 -12.18 6.89 4.06
CA ALA A 66 -12.12 5.55 4.64
C ALA A 66 -13.10 4.59 3.95
N ALA A 67 -14.32 5.05 3.64
CA ALA A 67 -15.30 4.25 2.90
C ALA A 67 -14.81 3.89 1.50
N LEU A 68 -14.28 4.87 0.74
CA LEU A 68 -13.75 4.63 -0.60
C LEU A 68 -12.61 3.61 -0.60
N ARG A 69 -11.72 3.68 0.38
CA ARG A 69 -10.59 2.75 0.48
C ARG A 69 -11.05 1.36 0.91
N SER A 70 -12.01 1.27 1.82
CA SER A 70 -12.62 0.01 2.23
C SER A 70 -13.25 -0.71 1.04
N GLU A 71 -14.09 -0.01 0.28
CA GLU A 71 -14.80 -0.56 -0.87
C GLU A 71 -13.87 -0.95 -2.02
N SER A 72 -12.85 -0.13 -2.31
CA SER A 72 -11.93 -0.41 -3.41
C SER A 72 -10.94 -1.54 -3.13
N GLY A 73 -10.67 -1.85 -1.87
CA GLY A 73 -9.62 -2.81 -1.48
C GLY A 73 -8.20 -2.39 -1.86
N ILE A 74 -7.99 -1.18 -2.39
CA ILE A 74 -6.67 -0.70 -2.80
C ILE A 74 -5.83 -0.34 -1.58
N LEU A 75 -4.59 -0.80 -1.56
CA LEU A 75 -3.61 -0.45 -0.52
C LEU A 75 -3.29 1.05 -0.58
N GLY A 76 -3.24 1.72 0.57
CA GLY A 76 -2.88 3.14 0.64
C GLY A 76 -1.48 3.42 0.12
N ILE A 77 -1.28 4.60 -0.45
CA ILE A 77 -0.01 5.02 -1.08
C ILE A 77 1.17 4.89 -0.11
N ARG A 78 0.99 5.31 1.14
CA ARG A 78 2.03 5.18 2.18
C ARG A 78 2.58 3.75 2.26
N TYR A 79 1.72 2.75 2.30
CA TYR A 79 2.11 1.35 2.44
C TYR A 79 2.69 0.77 1.15
N GLN A 80 2.26 1.28 -0.02
CA GLN A 80 2.92 0.95 -1.28
C GLN A 80 4.38 1.43 -1.30
N ILE A 81 4.62 2.66 -0.85
CA ILE A 81 5.97 3.22 -0.75
C ILE A 81 6.82 2.43 0.25
N MET A 82 6.28 2.09 1.42
CA MET A 82 6.97 1.25 2.42
C MET A 82 7.38 -0.09 1.81
N LYS A 83 6.47 -0.75 1.11
CA LYS A 83 6.71 -2.03 0.42
C LYS A 83 7.86 -1.91 -0.58
N GLU A 84 7.81 -0.92 -1.47
CA GLU A 84 8.83 -0.75 -2.50
C GLU A 84 10.21 -0.43 -1.91
N LYS A 85 10.29 0.37 -0.86
CA LYS A 85 11.53 0.65 -0.12
C LYS A 85 12.15 -0.61 0.48
N LEU A 86 11.35 -1.41 1.17
CA LEU A 86 11.81 -2.67 1.76
C LEU A 86 12.30 -3.66 0.70
N LEU A 87 11.58 -3.77 -0.42
CA LEU A 87 11.96 -4.65 -1.53
C LEU A 87 13.27 -4.20 -2.19
N LEU A 88 13.50 -2.89 -2.34
CA LEU A 88 14.76 -2.36 -2.86
C LEU A 88 15.92 -2.70 -1.93
N VAL A 89 15.82 -2.42 -0.63
CA VAL A 89 16.90 -2.70 0.34
C VAL A 89 17.16 -4.20 0.43
N PHE A 90 16.12 -5.03 0.42
CA PHE A 90 16.28 -6.48 0.35
C PHE A 90 17.00 -6.93 -0.93
N HIS A 91 16.70 -6.32 -2.07
CA HIS A 91 17.38 -6.60 -3.33
C HIS A 91 18.86 -6.22 -3.25
N ILE A 92 19.19 -5.00 -2.79
CA ILE A 92 20.57 -4.51 -2.66
C ILE A 92 21.39 -5.41 -1.72
N ARG A 93 20.80 -5.85 -0.62
CA ARG A 93 21.42 -6.77 0.32
C ARG A 93 21.88 -8.08 -0.34
N ASN A 94 21.16 -8.56 -1.33
CA ASN A 94 21.42 -9.83 -2.02
C ASN A 94 22.23 -9.66 -3.32
N LEU A 95 22.72 -8.45 -3.62
CA LEU A 95 23.65 -8.22 -4.73
C LEU A 95 25.03 -8.75 -4.41
N ASP A 96 25.84 -8.93 -5.47
CA ASP A 96 27.26 -9.23 -5.38
C ASP A 96 28.02 -8.14 -4.59
N ASP A 97 29.03 -8.54 -3.84
CA ASP A 97 29.86 -7.62 -3.05
C ASP A 97 30.63 -6.61 -3.91
N THR A 98 30.82 -6.91 -5.19
CA THR A 98 31.42 -6.00 -6.18
C THR A 98 30.49 -4.87 -6.61
N ALA A 99 29.17 -5.01 -6.44
CA ALA A 99 28.21 -4.00 -6.80
C ALA A 99 28.32 -2.77 -5.91
N LEU A 100 28.42 -1.58 -6.51
CA LEU A 100 28.53 -0.30 -5.79
C LEU A 100 27.38 -0.11 -4.78
N ALA A 101 26.16 -0.44 -5.15
CA ALA A 101 24.99 -0.35 -4.25
C ALA A 101 25.16 -1.24 -3.01
N LYS A 102 25.74 -2.44 -3.17
CA LYS A 102 26.05 -3.35 -2.05
C LYS A 102 27.14 -2.78 -1.16
N GLN A 103 28.17 -2.19 -1.72
CA GLN A 103 29.26 -1.57 -0.95
C GLN A 103 28.72 -0.40 -0.11
N ILE A 104 27.91 0.48 -0.70
CA ILE A 104 27.23 1.58 0.01
C ILE A 104 26.35 1.04 1.14
N TYR A 105 25.54 0.01 0.86
CA TYR A 105 24.70 -0.66 1.87
C TYR A 105 25.54 -1.17 3.05
N THR A 106 26.67 -1.82 2.78
CA THR A 106 27.56 -2.34 3.81
C THR A 106 28.17 -1.23 4.68
N GLN A 107 28.52 -0.10 4.05
CA GLN A 107 29.00 1.09 4.79
C GLN A 107 27.88 1.69 5.66
N GLN A 108 26.67 1.81 5.17
CA GLN A 108 25.53 2.28 5.96
C GLN A 108 25.26 1.39 7.18
N LEU A 109 25.40 0.07 7.05
CA LEU A 109 25.28 -0.86 8.17
C LEU A 109 26.38 -0.65 9.22
N LYS A 110 27.61 -0.45 8.76
CA LYS A 110 28.78 -0.33 9.63
C LYS A 110 28.78 0.97 10.45
N PHE A 111 28.35 2.07 9.85
CA PHE A 111 28.42 3.40 10.47
C PHE A 111 27.07 3.94 10.94
N ASP A 112 25.99 3.18 10.77
CA ASP A 112 24.59 3.58 11.06
C ASP A 112 24.24 4.97 10.50
N TRP A 113 24.70 5.25 9.29
CA TRP A 113 24.44 6.54 8.64
C TRP A 113 22.94 6.73 8.33
N PRO A 114 22.45 7.98 8.40
CA PRO A 114 21.12 8.29 7.88
C PRO A 114 20.99 7.85 6.42
N GLY A 115 19.89 7.17 6.09
CA GLY A 115 19.69 6.70 4.72
C GLY A 115 18.67 5.57 4.62
N PRO A 116 18.54 4.97 3.43
CA PRO A 116 17.54 3.96 3.14
C PRO A 116 17.53 2.78 4.10
N VAL A 117 18.69 2.32 4.55
CA VAL A 117 18.80 1.17 5.47
C VAL A 117 18.18 1.49 6.83
N ARG A 118 18.51 2.66 7.39
CA ARG A 118 17.97 3.10 8.68
C ARG A 118 16.47 3.36 8.61
N GLU A 119 16.00 3.93 7.50
CA GLU A 119 14.57 4.14 7.26
C GLU A 119 13.83 2.80 7.16
N CYS A 120 14.37 1.83 6.42
CA CYS A 120 13.77 0.50 6.31
C CYS A 120 13.71 -0.25 7.64
N ARG A 121 14.69 -0.07 8.54
CA ARG A 121 14.60 -0.62 9.91
C ARG A 121 13.42 -0.05 10.68
N LYS A 122 13.19 1.28 10.59
CA LYS A 122 12.00 1.92 11.20
C LYS A 122 10.71 1.36 10.61
N ILE A 123 10.66 1.20 9.29
CA ILE A 123 9.50 0.60 8.61
C ILE A 123 9.27 -0.85 9.08
N CYS A 124 10.32 -1.66 9.22
CA CYS A 124 10.20 -3.03 9.75
C CYS A 124 9.60 -3.03 11.16
N THR A 125 10.05 -2.11 12.03
CA THR A 125 9.49 -1.97 13.38
C THR A 125 8.02 -1.56 13.36
N GLU A 126 7.64 -0.61 12.50
CA GLU A 126 6.25 -0.17 12.33
C GLU A 126 5.35 -1.30 11.82
N LEU A 127 5.84 -2.11 10.89
CA LEU A 127 5.13 -3.26 10.33
C LEU A 127 5.12 -4.49 11.25
N GLY A 128 5.94 -4.51 12.30
CA GLY A 128 6.09 -5.67 13.19
C GLY A 128 6.75 -6.87 12.51
N ILE A 129 7.59 -6.65 11.51
CA ILE A 129 8.31 -7.70 10.78
C ILE A 129 9.81 -7.73 11.17
N PRO A 130 10.51 -8.86 10.95
CA PRO A 130 11.95 -8.94 11.19
C PRO A 130 12.72 -7.90 10.37
N ASP A 131 13.83 -7.41 10.93
CA ASP A 131 14.71 -6.45 10.27
C ASP A 131 15.15 -6.97 8.90
N VAL A 132 14.94 -6.18 7.86
CA VAL A 132 15.32 -6.49 6.48
C VAL A 132 16.80 -6.87 6.34
N THR A 133 17.65 -6.38 7.23
CA THR A 133 19.10 -6.67 7.24
C THR A 133 19.44 -8.07 7.74
N GLN A 134 18.54 -8.72 8.48
CA GLN A 134 18.78 -10.01 9.15
C GLN A 134 17.87 -11.13 8.64
N VAL A 135 16.77 -10.80 7.98
CA VAL A 135 15.77 -11.80 7.58
C VAL A 135 16.37 -12.84 6.62
N LYS A 136 16.15 -14.13 6.93
CA LYS A 136 16.54 -15.26 6.08
C LYS A 136 15.29 -15.74 5.32
N ALA A 137 15.07 -15.21 4.13
CA ALA A 137 13.94 -15.56 3.28
C ALA A 137 14.33 -15.48 1.81
N THR A 138 13.62 -16.19 0.95
CA THR A 138 13.70 -15.97 -0.50
C THR A 138 13.04 -14.65 -0.87
N LYS A 139 13.35 -14.12 -2.06
CA LYS A 139 12.74 -12.89 -2.56
C LYS A 139 11.21 -12.95 -2.54
N GLN A 140 10.64 -14.09 -2.93
CA GLN A 140 9.18 -14.27 -2.97
C GLN A 140 8.58 -14.32 -1.57
N GLN A 141 9.20 -15.07 -0.64
CA GLN A 141 8.74 -15.14 0.75
C GLN A 141 8.79 -13.75 1.41
N PHE A 142 9.88 -13.00 1.20
CA PHE A 142 10.00 -11.65 1.74
C PHE A 142 8.94 -10.71 1.16
N LYS A 143 8.72 -10.75 -0.17
CA LYS A 143 7.68 -9.96 -0.83
C LYS A 143 6.29 -10.24 -0.24
N THR A 144 5.93 -11.52 -0.08
CA THR A 144 4.63 -11.91 0.49
C THR A 144 4.50 -11.43 1.94
N MET A 145 5.54 -11.63 2.76
CA MET A 145 5.56 -11.17 4.16
C MET A 145 5.36 -9.66 4.28
N VAL A 146 6.10 -8.87 3.50
CA VAL A 146 5.96 -7.40 3.50
C VAL A 146 4.59 -6.96 3.02
N GLN A 147 4.08 -7.57 1.96
CA GLN A 147 2.77 -7.25 1.40
C GLN A 147 1.66 -7.51 2.41
N GLU A 148 1.71 -8.63 3.11
CA GLU A 148 0.73 -8.98 4.14
C GLU A 148 0.83 -8.05 5.35
N ALA A 149 2.03 -7.74 5.82
CA ALA A 149 2.23 -6.81 6.93
C ALA A 149 1.71 -5.40 6.61
N CYS A 150 1.99 -4.91 5.40
CA CYS A 150 1.45 -3.62 4.93
C CYS A 150 -0.08 -3.63 4.87
N ARG A 151 -0.69 -4.74 4.38
CA ARG A 151 -2.14 -4.91 4.33
C ARG A 151 -2.77 -4.86 5.72
N LEU A 152 -2.22 -5.62 6.65
CA LEU A 152 -2.74 -5.67 8.03
C LEU A 152 -2.63 -4.32 8.76
N LEU A 153 -1.53 -3.60 8.56
CA LEU A 153 -1.34 -2.27 9.15
C LEU A 153 -2.32 -1.26 8.55
N ASP A 154 -2.49 -1.28 7.23
CA ASP A 154 -3.45 -0.42 6.53
C ASP A 154 -4.88 -0.68 6.99
N GLU A 155 -5.28 -1.94 7.12
CA GLU A 155 -6.61 -2.32 7.64
C GLU A 155 -6.83 -1.85 9.07
N ARG A 156 -5.81 -1.95 9.93
CA ARG A 156 -5.88 -1.44 11.30
C ARG A 156 -6.13 0.06 11.32
N HIS A 157 -5.33 0.84 10.59
CA HIS A 157 -5.50 2.29 10.51
C HIS A 157 -6.83 2.68 9.85
N LEU A 158 -7.31 1.90 8.89
CA LEU A 158 -8.61 2.13 8.26
C LEU A 158 -9.75 1.92 9.27
N LYS A 159 -9.71 0.84 10.06
CA LYS A 159 -10.68 0.57 11.13
C LYS A 159 -10.67 1.68 12.18
N GLU A 160 -9.50 2.11 12.63
CA GLU A 160 -9.36 3.23 13.58
C GLU A 160 -9.99 4.51 13.03
N ASN A 161 -9.72 4.84 11.77
CA ASN A 161 -10.30 6.01 11.11
C ASN A 161 -11.83 5.93 10.95
N ILE A 162 -12.39 4.73 10.75
CA ILE A 162 -13.85 4.53 10.66
C ILE A 162 -14.49 4.69 12.04
N LEU A 163 -13.88 4.12 13.07
CA LEU A 163 -14.39 4.20 14.44
C LEU A 163 -14.44 5.62 14.98
N GLN A 164 -13.50 6.49 14.57
CA GLN A 164 -13.43 7.89 14.97
C GLN A 164 -14.48 8.79 14.28
N LYS A 165 -15.21 8.31 13.28
CA LYS A 165 -16.14 9.12 12.49
C LYS A 165 -17.58 8.74 12.75
N ASP A 166 -18.33 9.62 13.42
CA ASP A 166 -19.75 9.39 13.81
C ASP A 166 -20.70 9.14 12.62
N LYS A 167 -20.33 9.64 11.42
CA LYS A 167 -21.15 9.49 10.21
C LYS A 167 -21.02 8.14 9.49
N LEU A 168 -20.21 7.22 10.00
CA LEU A 168 -19.94 5.92 9.37
C LEU A 168 -20.49 4.74 10.21
N ASP A 169 -21.62 4.93 10.90
CA ASP A 169 -22.18 3.92 11.81
C ASP A 169 -22.52 2.59 11.12
N THR A 170 -22.97 2.63 9.86
CA THR A 170 -23.19 1.42 9.05
C THR A 170 -21.91 0.62 8.84
N LEU A 171 -20.78 1.28 8.59
CA LEU A 171 -19.49 0.63 8.41
C LEU A 171 -18.84 0.16 9.72
N LYS A 172 -19.26 0.73 10.86
CA LYS A 172 -18.77 0.29 12.19
C LYS A 172 -19.33 -1.07 12.59
N ASN A 173 -20.55 -1.37 12.15
CA ASN A 173 -21.27 -2.60 12.50
C ASN A 173 -20.96 -3.76 11.54
N GLU A 174 -20.47 -3.47 10.35
CA GLU A 174 -19.98 -4.48 9.43
C GLU A 174 -18.52 -4.79 9.77
N ASP A 175 -18.18 -6.08 9.75
CA ASP A 175 -16.78 -6.49 9.89
C ASP A 175 -16.00 -5.91 8.71
N CYS A 176 -15.45 -4.69 8.90
CA CYS A 176 -14.70 -3.92 7.90
C CYS A 176 -13.35 -4.58 7.55
N THR A 177 -13.36 -5.89 7.47
CA THR A 177 -12.36 -6.59 6.71
C THR A 177 -12.62 -6.23 5.25
N ARG A 178 -11.57 -5.93 4.49
CA ARG A 178 -11.55 -5.69 3.04
C ARG A 178 -12.28 -6.77 2.21
N LYS A 179 -13.46 -7.12 2.61
CA LYS A 179 -14.42 -7.73 1.71
C LYS A 179 -14.88 -6.59 0.81
N SER A 180 -14.03 -6.27 -0.18
CA SER A 180 -14.45 -5.44 -1.29
C SER A 180 -15.85 -5.93 -1.66
N TYR A 181 -16.83 -5.05 -1.66
CA TYR A 181 -18.16 -5.31 -2.21
C TYR A 181 -18.08 -5.96 -3.60
N ILE A 182 -17.02 -5.66 -4.29
CA ILE A 182 -16.58 -6.21 -5.56
C ILE A 182 -16.22 -7.71 -5.43
N ASN A 183 -15.50 -8.14 -4.38
CA ASN A 183 -15.13 -9.56 -4.18
C ASN A 183 -16.31 -10.43 -3.70
N THR A 184 -17.30 -9.86 -3.03
CA THR A 184 -18.50 -10.62 -2.65
C THR A 184 -19.43 -10.88 -3.82
N MET A 185 -19.39 -10.07 -4.88
CA MET A 185 -20.19 -10.31 -6.09
C MET A 185 -19.57 -11.36 -7.04
N THR A 186 -18.25 -11.51 -7.05
CA THR A 186 -17.56 -12.55 -7.87
C THR A 186 -17.59 -13.94 -7.27
N LEU A 187 -17.99 -14.09 -6.00
CA LEU A 187 -18.14 -15.39 -5.31
C LEU A 187 -19.58 -15.93 -5.36
N ALA A 188 -20.50 -15.23 -5.99
CA ALA A 188 -21.91 -15.61 -6.13
C ALA A 188 -22.24 -16.22 -7.52
N GLU A 189 -21.24 -16.49 -8.35
CA GLU A 189 -21.30 -17.34 -9.53
C GLU A 189 -20.66 -18.71 -9.22
#